data_6ab1801f71f004bef942acb4c6cede6e
#
_entry.id   6ab1801f71f004bef942acb4c6cede6e
#
_cell.length_a   1.000
_cell.length_b   1.000
_cell.length_c   1.000
_cell.angle_alpha   90.00
_cell.angle_beta   90.00
_cell.angle_gamma   90.00
#
_symmetry.space_group_name_H-M   'P 1'
#
loop_
_entity.id
_entity.type
_entity.pdbx_description
1 polymer ?
#
loop_
_entity_poly.entity_id
_entity_poly.type
_entity_poly.pdbx_seq_one_letter_code
_entity_poly.pdbx_strand_id
1 'polypeptide(L)'
;MKAVGAIPSFLSFGLYGQGDEIEIIWGTKRASNGMAAQSMLKAGVPFTLSHDAPITPPMIMPLISAAVNRVTSSGKVLGADQRISPYQALQAVTSAAAYQIKEEKSKGTIQAGKLADFVILDNNPLKVTPARITDIKVVQTIKEGNSIFKLSSTMAYTPVTMSDHNHETGHQKPLSVSQQKLMARLVQSAK
;
A
#
# COMPACT_ATOMS: atom_id res chain seq x y z
N MET A 1 18.35 7.42 -7.02
CA MET A 1 17.84 6.06 -7.23
C MET A 1 18.16 5.55 -8.64
N LYS A 2 17.70 6.20 -9.73
CA LYS A 2 17.91 5.70 -11.10
C LYS A 2 19.38 5.42 -11.43
N ALA A 3 20.28 6.33 -11.09
CA ALA A 3 21.73 6.20 -11.38
C ALA A 3 22.40 5.01 -10.69
N VAL A 4 21.85 4.53 -9.58
CA VAL A 4 22.39 3.41 -8.80
C VAL A 4 21.51 2.15 -8.87
N GLY A 5 20.51 2.14 -9.74
CA GLY A 5 19.60 1.00 -9.91
C GLY A 5 18.75 0.65 -8.68
N ALA A 6 18.57 1.58 -7.74
CA ALA A 6 17.79 1.32 -6.53
C ALA A 6 16.29 1.31 -6.84
N ILE A 7 15.59 0.29 -6.33
CA ILE A 7 14.14 0.10 -6.45
C ILE A 7 13.51 0.37 -5.08
N PRO A 8 12.77 1.48 -4.90
CA PRO A 8 12.08 1.75 -3.64
C PRO A 8 10.91 0.80 -3.44
N SER A 9 10.68 0.39 -2.20
CA SER A 9 9.48 -0.32 -1.76
C SER A 9 8.69 0.62 -0.86
N PHE A 10 7.49 1.02 -1.28
CA PHE A 10 6.69 2.00 -0.57
C PHE A 10 5.70 1.33 0.38
N LEU A 11 5.71 1.73 1.65
CA LEU A 11 4.71 1.37 2.64
C LEU A 11 3.42 2.18 2.38
N SER A 12 2.68 1.85 1.31
CA SER A 12 1.53 2.68 0.89
C SER A 12 0.36 2.62 1.86
N PHE A 13 0.16 1.52 2.57
CA PHE A 13 -0.87 1.42 3.59
C PHE A 13 -0.57 2.30 4.82
N GLY A 14 0.70 2.59 5.10
CA GLY A 14 1.11 3.56 6.12
C GLY A 14 0.59 4.98 5.87
N LEU A 15 0.37 5.36 4.59
CA LEU A 15 -0.29 6.63 4.27
C LEU A 15 -1.72 6.67 4.84
N TYR A 16 -2.44 5.57 4.75
CA TYR A 16 -3.78 5.49 5.34
C TYR A 16 -3.70 5.59 6.86
N GLY A 17 -2.93 4.73 7.52
CA GLY A 17 -2.91 4.62 9.00
C GLY A 17 -2.18 5.76 9.72
N GLN A 18 -1.16 6.36 9.08
CA GLN A 18 -0.25 7.32 9.71
C GLN A 18 -0.15 8.65 8.94
N GLY A 19 -0.91 8.82 7.86
CA GLY A 19 -0.78 9.99 6.99
C GLY A 19 -1.09 11.31 7.69
N ASP A 20 -2.05 11.31 8.59
CA ASP A 20 -2.44 12.50 9.35
C ASP A 20 -1.34 12.92 10.34
N GLU A 21 -0.74 11.97 11.05
CA GLU A 21 0.39 12.20 11.95
C GLU A 21 1.65 12.63 11.20
N ILE A 22 1.93 11.98 10.08
CA ILE A 22 3.07 12.33 9.21
C ILE A 22 2.92 13.77 8.71
N GLU A 23 1.70 14.20 8.36
CA GLU A 23 1.47 15.57 7.94
C GLU A 23 1.72 16.57 9.08
N ILE A 24 1.32 16.26 10.32
CA ILE A 24 1.58 17.10 11.49
C ILE A 24 3.09 17.23 11.74
N ILE A 25 3.83 16.12 11.63
CA ILE A 25 5.27 16.07 11.96
C ILE A 25 6.12 16.69 10.85
N TRP A 26 5.85 16.38 9.59
CA TRP A 26 6.69 16.77 8.44
C TRP A 26 6.20 18.02 7.73
N GLY A 27 4.97 18.45 8.00
CA GLY A 27 4.25 19.49 7.26
C GLY A 27 3.71 18.96 5.93
N THR A 28 2.62 19.58 5.45
CA THR A 28 1.84 19.13 4.28
C THR A 28 2.69 18.88 3.04
N LYS A 29 3.64 19.76 2.73
CA LYS A 29 4.47 19.65 1.52
C LYS A 29 5.33 18.37 1.50
N ARG A 30 5.96 18.02 2.60
CA ARG A 30 6.80 16.80 2.69
C ARG A 30 5.92 15.55 2.75
N ALA A 31 4.87 15.58 3.57
CA ALA A 31 3.94 14.48 3.72
C ALA A 31 3.25 14.13 2.40
N SER A 32 2.84 15.15 1.61
CA SER A 32 2.25 14.94 0.27
C SER A 32 3.21 14.26 -0.71
N ASN A 33 4.51 14.45 -0.55
CA ASN A 33 5.54 13.79 -1.34
C ASN A 33 6.03 12.48 -0.73
N GLY A 34 5.54 12.09 0.42
CA GLY A 34 5.75 10.75 0.98
C GLY A 34 5.19 9.68 0.04
N MET A 35 5.91 8.57 -0.15
CA MET A 35 5.53 7.51 -1.09
C MET A 35 5.25 8.07 -2.50
N ALA A 36 6.25 8.70 -3.08
CA ALA A 36 6.17 9.47 -4.32
C ALA A 36 6.07 8.58 -5.58
N ALA A 37 5.07 7.68 -5.63
CA ALA A 37 4.93 6.66 -6.65
C ALA A 37 4.80 7.25 -8.08
N GLN A 38 3.98 8.29 -8.25
CA GLN A 38 3.83 8.95 -9.55
C GLN A 38 5.13 9.63 -10.00
N SER A 39 5.91 10.18 -9.06
CA SER A 39 7.22 10.75 -9.36
C SER A 39 8.21 9.68 -9.83
N MET A 40 8.17 8.48 -9.24
CA MET A 40 9.00 7.35 -9.70
C MET A 40 8.62 6.93 -11.12
N LEU A 41 7.32 6.83 -11.43
CA LEU A 41 6.86 6.54 -12.80
C LEU A 41 7.38 7.57 -13.81
N LYS A 42 7.22 8.87 -13.49
CA LYS A 42 7.74 9.95 -14.36
C LYS A 42 9.25 9.89 -14.56
N ALA A 43 9.97 9.47 -13.54
CA ALA A 43 11.44 9.32 -13.61
C ALA A 43 11.89 8.01 -14.30
N GLY A 44 10.96 7.12 -14.64
CA GLY A 44 11.27 5.78 -15.17
C GLY A 44 12.03 4.91 -14.17
N VAL A 45 11.72 5.05 -12.88
CA VAL A 45 12.28 4.23 -11.78
C VAL A 45 11.22 3.22 -11.37
N PRO A 46 11.50 1.91 -11.47
CA PRO A 46 10.60 0.88 -10.95
C PRO A 46 10.47 1.01 -9.43
N PHE A 47 9.32 0.64 -8.91
CA PHE A 47 9.05 0.62 -7.46
C PHE A 47 8.08 -0.51 -7.13
N THR A 48 8.02 -0.86 -5.87
CA THR A 48 7.07 -1.84 -5.32
C THR A 48 6.24 -1.22 -4.20
N LEU A 49 5.15 -1.89 -3.84
CA LEU A 49 4.34 -1.56 -2.67
C LEU A 49 4.57 -2.63 -1.60
N SER A 50 4.61 -2.20 -0.34
CA SER A 50 4.92 -3.04 0.82
C SER A 50 3.96 -2.76 1.98
N HIS A 51 3.77 -3.77 2.83
CA HIS A 51 3.01 -3.67 4.08
C HIS A 51 3.88 -3.42 5.30
N ASP A 52 5.16 -3.82 5.23
CA ASP A 52 6.04 -3.85 6.41
C ASP A 52 5.39 -4.67 7.55
N ALA A 53 4.89 -5.86 7.21
CA ALA A 53 4.25 -6.73 8.20
C ALA A 53 5.23 -7.12 9.32
N PRO A 54 4.83 -7.09 10.59
CA PRO A 54 3.46 -6.96 11.13
C PRO A 54 2.99 -5.52 11.38
N ILE A 55 3.72 -4.51 10.94
CA ILE A 55 3.36 -3.09 11.14
C ILE A 55 1.98 -2.79 10.55
N THR A 56 1.72 -3.31 9.35
CA THR A 56 0.37 -3.33 8.77
C THR A 56 0.00 -4.75 8.36
N PRO A 57 -1.30 -5.12 8.41
CA PRO A 57 -1.74 -6.43 7.96
C PRO A 57 -1.41 -6.67 6.48
N PRO A 58 -1.04 -7.91 6.08
CA PRO A 58 -0.64 -8.23 4.71
C PRO A 58 -1.84 -8.31 3.75
N MET A 59 -2.59 -7.22 3.63
CA MET A 59 -3.82 -7.11 2.84
C MET A 59 -3.59 -6.34 1.55
N ILE A 60 -3.55 -7.03 0.43
CA ILE A 60 -3.17 -6.46 -0.86
C ILE A 60 -4.17 -5.42 -1.39
N MET A 61 -5.48 -5.62 -1.27
CA MET A 61 -6.47 -4.68 -1.80
C MET A 61 -6.45 -3.32 -1.07
N PRO A 62 -6.41 -3.24 0.26
CA PRO A 62 -6.17 -1.99 0.99
C PRO A 62 -4.85 -1.31 0.62
N LEU A 63 -3.77 -2.07 0.43
CA LEU A 63 -2.47 -1.56 -0.01
C LEU A 63 -2.56 -0.86 -1.37
N ILE A 64 -3.19 -1.52 -2.35
CA ILE A 64 -3.45 -0.97 -3.69
C ILE A 64 -4.33 0.28 -3.59
N SER A 65 -5.43 0.21 -2.83
CA SER A 65 -6.35 1.33 -2.63
C SER A 65 -5.65 2.56 -2.05
N ALA A 66 -4.77 2.38 -1.08
CA ALA A 66 -4.01 3.47 -0.48
C ALA A 66 -3.11 4.18 -1.50
N ALA A 67 -2.45 3.45 -2.39
CA ALA A 67 -1.61 4.01 -3.44
C ALA A 67 -2.43 4.73 -4.53
N VAL A 68 -3.63 4.22 -4.85
CA VAL A 68 -4.52 4.77 -5.88
C VAL A 68 -5.29 5.98 -5.38
N ASN A 69 -5.85 5.92 -4.18
CA ASN A 69 -6.74 6.96 -3.65
C ASN A 69 -5.99 8.02 -2.83
N ARG A 70 -4.94 7.63 -2.12
CA ARG A 70 -4.15 8.47 -1.23
C ARG A 70 -5.00 9.19 -0.18
N VAL A 71 -5.90 8.44 0.44
CA VAL A 71 -6.80 8.92 1.50
C VAL A 71 -6.29 8.44 2.85
N THR A 72 -6.19 9.34 3.83
CA THR A 72 -5.83 9.03 5.22
C THR A 72 -7.01 8.48 6.00
N SER A 73 -6.80 8.04 7.23
CA SER A 73 -7.86 7.54 8.12
C SER A 73 -8.91 8.60 8.46
N SER A 74 -8.55 9.87 8.45
CA SER A 74 -9.50 10.99 8.61
C SER A 74 -10.30 11.31 7.34
N GLY A 75 -10.04 10.61 6.23
CA GLY A 75 -10.68 10.89 4.94
C GLY A 75 -10.00 11.98 4.11
N LYS A 76 -8.87 12.52 4.58
CA LYS A 76 -8.13 13.55 3.87
C LYS A 76 -7.34 12.95 2.71
N VAL A 77 -7.29 13.66 1.57
CA VAL A 77 -6.39 13.31 0.46
C VAL A 77 -5.02 13.93 0.69
N LEU A 78 -3.98 13.09 0.76
CA LEU A 78 -2.62 13.53 0.98
C LEU A 78 -1.75 13.26 -0.25
N GLY A 79 -1.36 14.32 -0.97
CA GLY A 79 -0.54 14.25 -2.18
C GLY A 79 -1.27 13.63 -3.38
N ALA A 80 -2.39 14.23 -3.81
CA ALA A 80 -3.20 13.74 -4.94
C ALA A 80 -2.42 13.61 -6.25
N ASP A 81 -1.38 14.40 -6.44
CA ASP A 81 -0.45 14.37 -7.59
C ASP A 81 0.44 13.12 -7.62
N GLN A 82 0.53 12.41 -6.51
CA GLN A 82 1.27 11.15 -6.38
C GLN A 82 0.39 9.89 -6.54
N ARG A 83 -0.88 10.04 -6.89
CA ARG A 83 -1.77 8.92 -7.22
C ARG A 83 -1.25 8.17 -8.44
N ILE A 84 -1.42 6.85 -8.40
CA ILE A 84 -1.16 5.96 -9.52
C ILE A 84 -2.44 5.26 -9.95
N SER A 85 -2.49 4.74 -11.18
CA SER A 85 -3.64 3.98 -11.63
C SER A 85 -3.72 2.61 -10.94
N PRO A 86 -4.92 1.98 -10.89
CA PRO A 86 -5.06 0.60 -10.38
C PRO A 86 -4.16 -0.40 -11.11
N TYR A 87 -3.95 -0.22 -12.41
CA TYR A 87 -3.06 -1.07 -13.20
C TYR A 87 -1.60 -0.94 -12.76
N GLN A 88 -1.12 0.28 -12.54
CA GLN A 88 0.24 0.54 -12.05
C GLN A 88 0.45 -0.01 -10.63
N ALA A 89 -0.57 0.09 -9.77
CA ALA A 89 -0.53 -0.47 -8.43
C ALA A 89 -0.48 -2.01 -8.46
N LEU A 90 -1.24 -2.65 -9.36
CA LEU A 90 -1.15 -4.11 -9.58
C LEU A 90 0.24 -4.52 -10.07
N GLN A 91 0.82 -3.77 -11.01
CA GLN A 91 2.20 -4.04 -11.46
C GLN A 91 3.20 -3.93 -10.31
N ALA A 92 3.03 -2.95 -9.42
CA ALA A 92 3.92 -2.74 -8.28
C ALA A 92 3.90 -3.90 -7.26
N VAL A 93 2.79 -4.65 -7.15
CA VAL A 93 2.68 -5.82 -6.26
C VAL A 93 2.87 -7.16 -6.99
N THR A 94 3.10 -7.17 -8.29
CA THR A 94 3.28 -8.38 -9.10
C THR A 94 4.58 -8.36 -9.90
N SER A 95 4.56 -7.83 -11.12
CA SER A 95 5.72 -7.87 -12.02
C SER A 95 6.90 -7.06 -11.50
N ALA A 96 6.68 -5.88 -10.92
CA ALA A 96 7.75 -5.09 -10.33
C ALA A 96 8.32 -5.75 -9.06
N ALA A 97 7.46 -6.38 -8.24
CA ALA A 97 7.89 -7.13 -7.07
C ALA A 97 8.76 -8.33 -7.46
N ALA A 98 8.36 -9.09 -8.48
CA ALA A 98 9.16 -10.19 -9.02
C ALA A 98 10.51 -9.70 -9.55
N TYR A 99 10.52 -8.58 -10.27
CA TYR A 99 11.74 -7.96 -10.77
C TYR A 99 12.68 -7.51 -9.64
N GLN A 100 12.13 -6.93 -8.56
CA GLN A 100 12.92 -6.47 -7.42
C GLN A 100 13.72 -7.61 -6.77
N ILE A 101 13.15 -8.81 -6.71
CA ILE A 101 13.79 -9.99 -6.14
C ILE A 101 14.48 -10.88 -7.20
N LYS A 102 14.60 -10.42 -8.46
CA LYS A 102 15.21 -11.11 -9.60
C LYS A 102 14.52 -12.44 -9.96
N GLU A 103 13.22 -12.52 -9.77
CA GLU A 103 12.40 -13.69 -10.10
C GLU A 103 11.39 -13.41 -11.25
N GLU A 104 11.57 -12.33 -12.00
CA GLU A 104 10.70 -11.95 -13.11
C GLU A 104 10.64 -12.99 -14.25
N LYS A 105 11.63 -13.89 -14.31
CA LYS A 105 11.63 -14.99 -15.27
C LYS A 105 10.68 -16.12 -14.87
N SER A 106 10.44 -16.30 -13.57
CA SER A 106 9.66 -17.41 -13.01
C SER A 106 8.28 -17.01 -12.50
N LYS A 107 8.04 -15.74 -12.19
CA LYS A 107 6.76 -15.26 -11.63
C LYS A 107 6.46 -13.80 -11.98
N GLY A 108 5.41 -13.24 -11.41
CA GLY A 108 5.02 -11.82 -11.53
C GLY A 108 4.12 -11.50 -12.73
N THR A 109 4.00 -12.39 -13.70
CA THR A 109 3.08 -12.28 -14.84
C THR A 109 2.47 -13.62 -15.18
N ILE A 110 1.25 -13.62 -15.73
CA ILE A 110 0.61 -14.84 -16.26
C ILE A 110 1.17 -15.10 -17.65
N GLN A 111 2.09 -16.05 -17.74
CA GLN A 111 2.76 -16.40 -18.99
C GLN A 111 3.15 -17.89 -18.96
N ALA A 112 3.05 -18.57 -20.10
CA ALA A 112 3.49 -19.97 -20.23
C ALA A 112 4.96 -20.12 -19.80
N GLY A 113 5.24 -21.17 -19.03
CA GLY A 113 6.57 -21.46 -18.48
C GLY A 113 6.88 -20.79 -17.13
N LYS A 114 6.00 -19.94 -16.60
CA LYS A 114 6.12 -19.40 -15.25
C LYS A 114 5.34 -20.24 -14.24
N LEU A 115 5.66 -20.02 -12.97
CA LEU A 115 4.95 -20.65 -11.85
C LEU A 115 3.47 -20.29 -11.90
N ALA A 116 2.61 -21.24 -11.61
CA ALA A 116 1.16 -21.06 -11.55
C ALA A 116 0.76 -20.44 -10.20
N ASP A 117 1.22 -19.21 -9.95
CA ASP A 117 0.91 -18.41 -8.78
C ASP A 117 -0.19 -17.41 -9.14
N PHE A 118 -1.39 -17.60 -8.60
CA PHE A 118 -2.58 -16.82 -8.94
C PHE A 118 -3.34 -16.39 -7.71
N VAL A 119 -4.00 -15.23 -7.84
CA VAL A 119 -5.04 -14.77 -6.92
C VAL A 119 -6.32 -14.58 -7.72
N ILE A 120 -7.42 -15.23 -7.27
CA ILE A 120 -8.75 -15.04 -7.82
C ILE A 120 -9.49 -14.05 -6.93
N LEU A 121 -10.02 -13.01 -7.55
CA LEU A 121 -10.75 -11.92 -6.92
C LEU A 121 -12.23 -12.01 -7.28
N ASP A 122 -13.13 -11.55 -6.41
CA ASP A 122 -14.57 -11.49 -6.69
C ASP A 122 -14.94 -10.34 -7.65
N ASN A 123 -14.11 -9.31 -7.74
CA ASN A 123 -14.30 -8.17 -8.63
C ASN A 123 -13.00 -7.78 -9.33
N ASN A 124 -13.14 -7.11 -10.49
CA ASN A 124 -12.00 -6.65 -11.26
C ASN A 124 -11.53 -5.26 -10.76
N PRO A 125 -10.32 -5.14 -10.17
CA PRO A 125 -9.81 -3.87 -9.65
C PRO A 125 -9.62 -2.78 -10.71
N LEU A 126 -9.58 -3.13 -11.99
CA LEU A 126 -9.50 -2.18 -13.10
C LEU A 126 -10.86 -1.64 -13.55
N LYS A 127 -11.97 -2.24 -13.07
CA LYS A 127 -13.34 -1.88 -13.50
C LYS A 127 -14.18 -1.26 -12.37
N VAL A 128 -13.86 -1.54 -11.12
CA VAL A 128 -14.53 -0.88 -9.99
C VAL A 128 -14.08 0.58 -9.87
N THR A 129 -14.91 1.41 -9.24
CA THR A 129 -14.46 2.75 -8.87
C THR A 129 -13.27 2.65 -7.89
N PRO A 130 -12.29 3.55 -7.97
CA PRO A 130 -11.11 3.48 -7.11
C PRO A 130 -11.41 3.34 -5.61
N ALA A 131 -12.45 4.02 -5.12
CA ALA A 131 -12.89 3.93 -3.72
C ALA A 131 -13.37 2.52 -3.32
N ARG A 132 -13.80 1.69 -4.28
CA ARG A 132 -14.31 0.33 -4.05
C ARG A 132 -13.23 -0.76 -4.13
N ILE A 133 -11.98 -0.39 -4.38
CA ILE A 133 -10.88 -1.38 -4.47
C ILE A 133 -10.71 -2.14 -3.14
N THR A 134 -10.89 -1.48 -2.01
CA THR A 134 -10.83 -2.13 -0.69
C THR A 134 -11.90 -3.18 -0.45
N ASP A 135 -13.03 -3.11 -1.16
CA ASP A 135 -14.15 -4.05 -1.00
C ASP A 135 -13.90 -5.37 -1.73
N ILE A 136 -12.91 -5.43 -2.61
CA ILE A 136 -12.59 -6.61 -3.40
C ILE A 136 -12.04 -7.70 -2.49
N LYS A 137 -12.63 -8.89 -2.60
CA LYS A 137 -12.26 -10.06 -1.82
C LYS A 137 -11.34 -10.98 -2.60
N VAL A 138 -10.34 -11.53 -1.91
CA VAL A 138 -9.59 -12.67 -2.40
C VAL A 138 -10.46 -13.92 -2.22
N VAL A 139 -10.86 -14.53 -3.32
CA VAL A 139 -11.70 -15.74 -3.33
C VAL A 139 -10.83 -16.99 -3.23
N GLN A 140 -9.67 -16.97 -3.89
CA GLN A 140 -8.75 -18.10 -3.86
C GLN A 140 -7.32 -17.62 -4.09
N THR A 141 -6.37 -18.25 -3.40
CA THR A 141 -4.94 -18.11 -3.67
C THR A 141 -4.38 -19.47 -4.10
N ILE A 142 -3.69 -19.47 -5.23
CA ILE A 142 -3.07 -20.64 -5.84
C ILE A 142 -1.57 -20.40 -5.86
N LYS A 143 -0.78 -21.36 -5.34
CA LYS A 143 0.68 -21.35 -5.36
C LYS A 143 1.18 -22.60 -6.06
N GLU A 144 1.96 -22.41 -7.11
CA GLU A 144 2.52 -23.51 -7.91
C GLU A 144 1.44 -24.50 -8.36
N GLY A 145 0.26 -23.98 -8.76
CA GLY A 145 -0.88 -24.77 -9.20
C GLY A 145 -1.75 -25.34 -8.07
N ASN A 146 -1.33 -25.25 -6.82
CA ASN A 146 -2.05 -25.79 -5.66
C ASN A 146 -2.86 -24.67 -4.97
N SER A 147 -4.12 -24.94 -4.65
CA SER A 147 -4.94 -24.01 -3.87
C SER A 147 -4.46 -24.01 -2.40
N ILE A 148 -3.95 -22.89 -1.94
CA ILE A 148 -3.49 -22.70 -0.54
C ILE A 148 -4.48 -21.91 0.31
N PHE A 149 -5.42 -21.22 -0.32
CA PHE A 149 -6.52 -20.51 0.33
C PHE A 149 -7.75 -20.54 -0.57
N LYS A 150 -8.92 -20.75 0.05
CA LYS A 150 -10.23 -20.63 -0.60
C LYS A 150 -11.20 -20.03 0.40
N LEU A 151 -11.84 -18.93 0.02
CA LEU A 151 -12.88 -18.30 0.82
C LEU A 151 -14.06 -19.25 0.92
N SER A 152 -14.42 -19.69 2.14
CA SER A 152 -15.60 -20.52 2.36
C SER A 152 -16.82 -19.65 2.63
N SER A 153 -18.01 -20.14 2.29
CA SER A 153 -19.28 -19.47 2.56
C SER A 153 -19.57 -19.28 4.05
N THR A 154 -18.86 -20.03 4.91
CA THR A 154 -18.98 -19.95 6.39
C THR A 154 -17.96 -18.98 7.01
N MET A 155 -16.96 -18.54 6.26
CA MET A 155 -16.07 -17.47 6.72
C MET A 155 -16.80 -16.14 6.56
N ALA A 156 -17.21 -15.53 7.67
CA ALA A 156 -17.57 -14.13 7.67
C ALA A 156 -16.33 -13.34 7.21
N TYR A 157 -16.35 -12.88 5.97
CA TYR A 157 -15.39 -11.87 5.53
C TYR A 157 -15.75 -10.60 6.29
N THR A 158 -15.03 -10.31 7.33
CA THR A 158 -15.08 -9.00 7.94
C THR A 158 -14.25 -8.10 7.01
N PRO A 159 -14.86 -7.20 6.25
CA PRO A 159 -14.09 -6.18 5.56
C PRO A 159 -13.28 -5.50 6.66
N VAL A 160 -11.97 -5.46 6.52
CA VAL A 160 -11.19 -4.56 7.35
C VAL A 160 -11.65 -3.19 6.96
N THR A 161 -12.59 -2.65 7.71
CA THR A 161 -12.90 -1.24 7.63
C THR A 161 -11.61 -0.56 8.03
N MET A 162 -11.23 0.38 7.25
CA MET A 162 -10.01 1.14 7.49
C MET A 162 -10.03 1.83 8.87
N SER A 163 -11.16 1.81 9.59
CA SER A 163 -11.34 2.26 10.96
C SER A 163 -10.87 1.25 12.04
N ASP A 164 -10.77 -0.04 11.73
CA ASP A 164 -10.53 -1.07 12.76
C ASP A 164 -9.07 -1.17 13.19
N HIS A 165 -8.15 -0.50 12.50
CA HIS A 165 -6.72 -0.55 12.83
C HIS A 165 -6.28 0.33 13.98
N ASN A 166 -7.17 1.15 14.54
CA ASN A 166 -6.82 2.00 15.69
C ASN A 166 -6.92 1.29 17.06
N HIS A 167 -7.33 0.00 17.13
CA HIS A 167 -7.66 -0.61 18.42
C HIS A 167 -6.82 -1.81 18.86
N GLU A 168 -6.03 -2.45 18.02
CA GLU A 168 -5.31 -3.67 18.42
C GLU A 168 -3.78 -3.62 18.40
N THR A 169 -3.18 -2.61 17.80
CA THR A 169 -1.76 -2.38 18.03
C THR A 169 -1.59 -1.57 19.29
N GLY A 170 -1.14 -2.19 20.37
CA GLY A 170 -0.83 -1.55 21.66
C GLY A 170 0.26 -0.46 21.57
N HIS A 171 0.29 0.32 20.50
CA HIS A 171 1.24 1.38 20.24
C HIS A 171 0.54 2.73 20.14
N GLN A 172 0.64 3.39 21.28
CA GLN A 172 0.52 4.84 21.48
C GLN A 172 -0.84 5.46 21.16
N LYS A 173 -1.52 5.86 22.24
CA LYS A 173 -2.51 6.95 22.19
C LYS A 173 -1.99 8.07 21.29
N PRO A 174 -2.85 8.66 20.43
CA PRO A 174 -2.44 9.83 19.66
C PRO A 174 -1.78 10.83 20.61
N LEU A 175 -0.65 11.37 20.18
CA LEU A 175 0.09 12.36 20.95
C LEU A 175 -0.88 13.44 21.41
N SER A 176 -0.87 13.74 22.71
CA SER A 176 -1.65 14.85 23.24
C SER A 176 -1.25 16.15 22.53
N VAL A 177 -2.14 17.13 22.50
CA VAL A 177 -1.88 18.45 21.88
C VAL A 177 -0.57 19.08 22.42
N SER A 178 -0.22 18.82 23.69
CA SER A 178 1.04 19.25 24.30
C SER A 178 2.24 18.50 23.72
N GLN A 179 2.15 17.20 23.48
CA GLN A 179 3.21 16.39 22.87
C GLN A 179 3.41 16.76 21.39
N GLN A 180 2.34 17.03 20.66
CA GLN A 180 2.40 17.51 19.27
C GLN A 180 3.13 18.88 19.20
N LYS A 181 2.82 19.80 20.10
CA LYS A 181 3.51 21.09 20.20
C LYS A 181 4.99 20.96 20.57
N LEU A 182 5.33 20.01 21.44
CA LEU A 182 6.72 19.73 21.81
C LEU A 182 7.51 19.18 20.62
N MET A 183 6.95 18.22 19.90
CA MET A 183 7.58 17.65 18.70
C MET A 183 7.76 18.69 17.59
N ALA A 184 6.77 19.54 17.37
CA ALA A 184 6.90 20.66 16.42
C ALA A 184 8.04 21.63 16.79
N ARG A 185 8.24 21.92 18.09
CA ARG A 185 9.36 22.75 18.56
C ARG A 185 10.72 22.08 18.35
N LEU A 186 10.84 20.78 18.61
CA LEU A 186 12.09 20.03 18.41
C LEU A 186 12.50 20.00 16.94
N VAL A 187 11.55 19.89 16.02
CA VAL A 187 11.81 19.94 14.57
C VAL A 187 12.25 21.34 14.11
N GLN A 188 11.76 22.40 14.76
CA GLN A 188 12.18 23.79 14.46
C GLN A 188 13.55 24.14 15.00
N SER A 189 13.97 23.54 16.13
CA SER A 189 15.28 23.78 16.72
C SER A 189 16.43 22.97 16.07
N ALA A 190 16.11 22.04 15.18
CA ALA A 190 17.08 21.23 14.43
C ALA A 190 17.42 21.82 13.03
N LYS A 191 17.02 23.06 12.78
CA LYS A 191 17.43 23.86 11.61
C LYS A 191 18.50 24.86 12.02
#